data_d92171311d1961229921844fa978cb7c
#
_entry.id   d92171311d1961229921844fa978cb7c
#
_cell.length_a   1.000
_cell.length_b   1.000
_cell.length_c   1.000
_cell.angle_alpha   90.00
_cell.angle_beta   90.00
_cell.angle_gamma   90.00
#
_symmetry.space_group_name_H-M   'P 1'
#
loop_
_entity.id
_entity.type
_entity.pdbx_description
1 polymer ?
#
loop_
_entity_poly.entity_id
_entity_poly.type
_entity_poly.pdbx_seq_one_letter_code
_entity_poly.pdbx_strand_id
1 'polypeptide(L)'
;MNRNLCVVALALILLFPAASMAQSSVPDVPSKISVPAGHRLLFKYEARGVQIYKAVKNQSGKLDWTLEAPLANLFDGDREAGHHYDSPPSWEAADGSKVTKSGDAISAPAPDPEKDIPWLLVPVKAATDEVGIYSTVVFIQRLQTAGGNAPASAPKRVGTKVGSPYRAVYYFYGAGS
;
A
#
# COMPACT_ATOMS: atom_id res chain seq x y z
N MET A 1 26.70 -31.08 -69.96
CA MET A 1 26.61 -31.65 -68.56
C MET A 1 26.37 -30.51 -67.60
N ASN A 2 25.09 -30.16 -67.31
CA ASN A 2 24.72 -29.06 -66.42
C ASN A 2 24.35 -29.63 -65.07
N ARG A 3 25.13 -29.26 -64.02
CA ARG A 3 24.86 -29.63 -62.65
C ARG A 3 24.13 -28.45 -61.97
N ASN A 4 22.81 -28.58 -61.79
CA ASN A 4 22.01 -27.64 -61.03
C ASN A 4 22.29 -27.84 -59.51
N LEU A 5 22.87 -26.83 -58.92
CA LEU A 5 23.08 -26.76 -57.43
C LEU A 5 21.84 -26.18 -56.83
N CYS A 6 21.00 -27.01 -56.19
CA CYS A 6 19.90 -26.52 -55.32
C CYS A 6 20.47 -26.06 -53.99
N VAL A 7 20.41 -24.75 -53.72
CA VAL A 7 20.70 -24.18 -52.41
C VAL A 7 19.41 -24.21 -51.59
N VAL A 8 19.35 -25.08 -50.59
CA VAL A 8 18.26 -25.10 -49.61
C VAL A 8 18.59 -24.08 -48.51
N ALA A 9 17.89 -22.96 -48.51
CA ALA A 9 18.00 -21.97 -47.45
C ALA A 9 17.17 -22.44 -46.23
N LEU A 10 17.86 -22.84 -45.14
CA LEU A 10 17.24 -23.20 -43.87
C LEU A 10 16.92 -21.90 -43.11
N ALA A 11 15.64 -21.51 -43.07
CA ALA A 11 15.18 -20.38 -42.27
C ALA A 11 15.08 -20.80 -40.80
N LEU A 12 16.01 -20.29 -39.97
CA LEU A 12 16.00 -20.48 -38.53
C LEU A 12 14.97 -19.52 -37.88
N ILE A 13 13.79 -20.04 -37.51
CA ILE A 13 12.77 -19.27 -36.80
C ILE A 13 13.19 -19.18 -35.32
N LEU A 14 13.69 -18.03 -34.90
CA LEU A 14 13.96 -17.71 -33.49
C LEU A 14 12.63 -17.46 -32.77
N LEU A 15 12.12 -18.45 -32.02
CA LEU A 15 11.04 -18.26 -31.08
C LEU A 15 11.58 -17.46 -29.88
N PHE A 16 11.27 -16.17 -29.82
CA PHE A 16 11.41 -15.40 -28.60
C PHE A 16 10.28 -15.77 -27.64
N PRO A 17 10.57 -16.22 -26.40
CA PRO A 17 9.51 -16.38 -25.40
C PRO A 17 8.93 -14.99 -25.09
N ALA A 18 7.64 -14.80 -25.36
CA ALA A 18 6.92 -13.64 -24.87
C ALA A 18 6.94 -13.67 -23.34
N ALA A 19 7.73 -12.79 -22.73
CA ALA A 19 7.66 -12.57 -21.29
C ALA A 19 6.25 -12.08 -20.96
N SER A 20 5.42 -12.95 -20.37
CA SER A 20 4.12 -12.60 -19.84
C SER A 20 4.35 -11.61 -18.71
N MET A 21 4.09 -10.32 -18.94
CA MET A 21 4.01 -9.32 -17.90
C MET A 21 2.87 -9.76 -16.97
N ALA A 22 3.19 -10.33 -15.83
CA ALA A 22 2.22 -10.63 -14.80
C ALA A 22 1.55 -9.29 -14.41
N GLN A 23 0.33 -9.10 -14.90
CA GLN A 23 -0.48 -7.95 -14.52
C GLN A 23 -0.69 -8.02 -13.01
N SER A 24 -0.22 -7.01 -12.28
CA SER A 24 -0.32 -6.92 -10.83
C SER A 24 -1.80 -6.78 -10.46
N SER A 25 -2.50 -7.90 -10.32
CA SER A 25 -3.92 -7.90 -9.96
C SER A 25 -4.09 -7.43 -8.52
N VAL A 26 -5.00 -6.48 -8.33
CA VAL A 26 -5.51 -6.13 -6.99
C VAL A 26 -6.32 -7.34 -6.51
N PRO A 27 -6.16 -7.79 -5.25
CA PRO A 27 -7.01 -8.84 -4.70
C PRO A 27 -8.48 -8.41 -4.66
N ASP A 28 -9.39 -9.38 -4.64
CA ASP A 28 -10.80 -9.11 -4.41
C ASP A 28 -11.01 -8.43 -3.06
N VAL A 29 -11.80 -7.36 -3.06
CA VAL A 29 -12.06 -6.55 -1.87
C VAL A 29 -13.56 -6.42 -1.61
N PRO A 30 -13.98 -6.29 -0.33
CA PRO A 30 -15.36 -5.93 -0.02
C PRO A 30 -15.79 -4.67 -0.77
N SER A 31 -17.02 -4.63 -1.30
CA SER A 31 -17.52 -3.54 -2.14
C SER A 31 -17.39 -2.16 -1.51
N LYS A 32 -17.54 -2.08 -0.18
CA LYS A 32 -17.44 -0.80 0.57
C LYS A 32 -16.07 -0.14 0.51
N ILE A 33 -15.00 -0.89 0.25
CA ILE A 33 -13.64 -0.37 0.08
C ILE A 33 -13.14 -0.47 -1.36
N SER A 34 -14.04 -0.76 -2.31
CA SER A 34 -13.72 -0.69 -3.74
C SER A 34 -13.40 0.74 -4.15
N VAL A 35 -12.40 0.89 -4.98
CA VAL A 35 -12.06 2.20 -5.55
C VAL A 35 -13.19 2.67 -6.46
N PRO A 36 -13.64 3.93 -6.36
CA PRO A 36 -14.70 4.46 -7.21
C PRO A 36 -14.38 4.31 -8.71
N ALA A 37 -15.43 4.11 -9.54
CA ALA A 37 -15.27 4.06 -10.98
C ALA A 37 -14.59 5.33 -11.53
N GLY A 38 -13.89 5.20 -12.64
CA GLY A 38 -13.13 6.31 -13.22
C GLY A 38 -11.72 6.50 -12.63
N HIS A 39 -11.27 5.58 -11.78
CA HIS A 39 -9.91 5.56 -11.24
C HIS A 39 -9.17 4.30 -11.70
N ARG A 40 -7.84 4.42 -11.85
CA ARG A 40 -6.97 3.31 -12.24
C ARG A 40 -5.84 3.13 -11.24
N LEU A 41 -5.38 1.89 -11.10
CA LEU A 41 -4.17 1.60 -10.35
C LEU A 41 -2.96 2.23 -11.07
N LEU A 42 -2.17 2.98 -10.32
CA LEU A 42 -0.92 3.56 -10.79
C LEU A 42 0.26 2.63 -10.48
N PHE A 43 0.38 2.24 -9.21
CA PHE A 43 1.43 1.36 -8.69
C PHE A 43 1.03 0.82 -7.31
N LYS A 44 1.84 -0.08 -6.77
CA LYS A 44 1.72 -0.61 -5.41
C LYS A 44 3.06 -0.70 -4.74
N TYR A 45 3.06 -0.56 -3.40
CA TYR A 45 4.24 -0.77 -2.57
C TYR A 45 3.92 -1.67 -1.38
N GLU A 46 4.88 -2.51 -0.99
CA GLU A 46 4.84 -3.22 0.29
C GLU A 46 5.24 -2.27 1.41
N ALA A 47 4.53 -2.34 2.54
CA ALA A 47 4.87 -1.62 3.75
C ALA A 47 5.40 -2.56 4.82
N ARG A 48 6.43 -2.12 5.52
CA ARG A 48 7.04 -2.82 6.67
C ARG A 48 7.31 -1.80 7.77
N GLY A 49 6.69 -1.96 8.93
CA GLY A 49 6.82 -0.98 10.00
C GLY A 49 5.99 -1.32 11.22
N VAL A 50 5.54 -0.28 11.93
CA VAL A 50 4.74 -0.38 13.15
C VAL A 50 3.52 0.53 13.10
N GLN A 51 2.44 0.09 13.76
CA GLN A 51 1.37 0.97 14.21
C GLN A 51 1.74 1.45 15.62
N ILE A 52 1.89 2.75 15.81
CA ILE A 52 2.21 3.34 17.11
C ILE A 52 0.91 3.57 17.87
N TYR A 53 0.78 2.91 19.01
CA TYR A 53 -0.33 3.10 19.93
C TYR A 53 0.14 3.87 21.16
N LYS A 54 -0.75 4.73 21.67
CA LYS A 54 -0.54 5.52 22.88
C LYS A 54 -1.61 5.20 23.91
N ALA A 55 -1.19 5.05 25.16
CA ALA A 55 -2.08 4.86 26.28
C ALA A 55 -2.80 6.18 26.64
N VAL A 56 -4.11 6.19 26.54
CA VAL A 56 -4.97 7.32 26.88
C VAL A 56 -6.06 6.90 27.87
N LYS A 57 -6.63 7.84 28.61
CA LYS A 57 -7.86 7.59 29.38
C LYS A 57 -9.05 7.67 28.43
N ASN A 58 -9.87 6.65 28.40
CA ASN A 58 -11.15 6.67 27.72
C ASN A 58 -12.21 7.46 28.55
N GLN A 59 -13.42 7.59 28.03
CA GLN A 59 -14.52 8.32 28.68
C GLN A 59 -14.87 7.78 30.07
N SER A 60 -14.65 6.50 30.36
CA SER A 60 -14.87 5.89 31.69
C SER A 60 -13.67 6.01 32.63
N GLY A 61 -12.62 6.72 32.24
CA GLY A 61 -11.38 6.90 33.02
C GLY A 61 -10.43 5.71 32.99
N LYS A 62 -10.78 4.62 32.29
CA LYS A 62 -9.90 3.47 32.09
C LYS A 62 -8.82 3.77 31.04
N LEU A 63 -7.65 3.17 31.23
CA LEU A 63 -6.59 3.26 30.25
C LEU A 63 -6.87 2.32 29.08
N ASP A 64 -6.68 2.85 27.86
CA ASP A 64 -6.88 2.12 26.62
C ASP A 64 -5.81 2.50 25.58
N TRP A 65 -5.58 1.61 24.64
CA TRP A 65 -4.67 1.87 23.52
C TRP A 65 -5.41 2.60 22.39
N THR A 66 -4.89 3.75 22.00
CA THR A 66 -5.39 4.50 20.85
C THR A 66 -4.29 4.60 19.79
N LEU A 67 -4.62 4.34 18.54
CA LEU A 67 -3.69 4.52 17.43
C LEU A 67 -3.28 5.99 17.35
N GLU A 68 -1.99 6.26 17.45
CA GLU A 68 -1.42 7.60 17.31
C GLU A 68 -0.99 7.88 15.87
N ALA A 69 -0.18 7.00 15.29
CA ALA A 69 0.33 7.14 13.93
C ALA A 69 0.90 5.81 13.39
N PRO A 70 0.92 5.60 12.09
CA PRO A 70 1.80 4.61 11.46
C PRO A 70 3.24 5.12 11.42
N LEU A 71 4.19 4.19 11.31
CA LEU A 71 5.58 4.45 10.92
C LEU A 71 6.09 3.25 10.14
N ALA A 72 6.25 3.40 8.82
CA ALA A 72 6.66 2.32 7.95
C ALA A 72 7.47 2.81 6.76
N ASN A 73 8.38 1.97 6.30
CA ASN A 73 9.03 2.11 5.00
C ASN A 73 8.19 1.41 3.93
N LEU A 74 8.19 1.97 2.73
CA LEU A 74 7.50 1.45 1.56
C LEU A 74 8.54 0.89 0.58
N PHE A 75 8.23 -0.26 -0.03
CA PHE A 75 9.15 -0.99 -0.90
C PHE A 75 8.51 -1.33 -2.23
N ASP A 76 9.29 -1.17 -3.30
CA ASP A 76 9.04 -1.68 -4.63
C ASP A 76 10.03 -2.85 -4.86
N GLY A 77 9.57 -4.08 -4.59
CA GLY A 77 10.47 -5.23 -4.43
C GLY A 77 11.42 -5.02 -3.24
N ASP A 78 12.72 -5.02 -3.51
CA ASP A 78 13.76 -4.80 -2.49
C ASP A 78 14.18 -3.32 -2.37
N ARG A 79 13.74 -2.46 -3.28
CA ARG A 79 14.08 -1.04 -3.31
C ARG A 79 13.15 -0.25 -2.39
N GLU A 80 13.72 0.51 -1.46
CA GLU A 80 12.95 1.48 -0.68
C GLU A 80 12.42 2.60 -1.61
N ALA A 81 11.10 2.81 -1.57
CA ALA A 81 10.36 3.69 -2.47
C ALA A 81 9.76 4.89 -1.73
N GLY A 82 9.78 4.90 -0.39
CA GLY A 82 9.25 6.00 0.40
C GLY A 82 8.85 5.58 1.82
N HIS A 83 8.06 6.44 2.46
CA HIS A 83 7.67 6.32 3.87
C HIS A 83 6.18 6.55 4.07
N HIS A 84 5.65 5.96 5.15
CA HIS A 84 4.27 6.16 5.60
C HIS A 84 4.27 6.47 7.09
N TYR A 85 3.78 7.66 7.48
CA TYR A 85 3.92 8.20 8.82
C TYR A 85 2.88 9.30 9.12
N ASP A 86 2.99 9.97 10.26
CA ASP A 86 2.17 11.11 10.72
C ASP A 86 0.73 10.79 11.16
N SER A 87 0.12 11.83 11.73
CA SER A 87 -1.30 11.94 12.05
C SER A 87 -1.78 13.36 11.73
N PRO A 88 -2.58 13.59 10.67
CA PRO A 88 -3.16 12.57 9.76
C PRO A 88 -2.10 11.80 8.95
N PRO A 89 -2.39 10.52 8.62
CA PRO A 89 -1.42 9.70 7.91
C PRO A 89 -1.02 10.28 6.56
N SER A 90 0.27 10.21 6.27
CA SER A 90 0.90 10.69 5.04
C SER A 90 1.73 9.60 4.39
N TRP A 91 1.89 9.70 3.09
CA TRP A 91 2.79 8.88 2.27
C TRP A 91 3.71 9.81 1.50
N GLU A 92 5.01 9.61 1.63
CA GLU A 92 6.04 10.39 0.98
C GLU A 92 6.92 9.47 0.14
N ALA A 93 7.10 9.81 -1.13
CA ALA A 93 7.94 9.06 -2.04
C ALA A 93 9.40 9.50 -1.95
N ALA A 94 10.30 8.67 -2.48
CA ALA A 94 11.74 8.97 -2.52
C ALA A 94 12.08 10.23 -3.35
N ASP A 95 11.18 10.69 -4.23
CA ASP A 95 11.33 11.94 -5.00
C ASP A 95 10.81 13.19 -4.26
N GLY A 96 10.38 13.06 -2.99
CA GLY A 96 9.86 14.14 -2.17
C GLY A 96 8.37 14.45 -2.36
N SER A 97 7.73 13.90 -3.39
CA SER A 97 6.28 14.06 -3.55
C SER A 97 5.53 13.39 -2.40
N LYS A 98 4.49 14.06 -1.89
CA LYS A 98 3.79 13.64 -0.68
C LYS A 98 2.30 13.81 -0.81
N VAL A 99 1.56 12.82 -0.33
CA VAL A 99 0.10 12.91 -0.14
C VAL A 99 -0.25 12.67 1.32
N THR A 100 -1.33 13.28 1.76
CA THR A 100 -1.89 13.09 3.10
C THR A 100 -3.36 12.71 3.02
N LYS A 101 -3.85 12.03 4.03
CA LYS A 101 -5.28 11.71 4.19
C LYS A 101 -6.12 12.99 4.13
N SER A 102 -7.14 13.02 3.27
CA SER A 102 -7.98 14.20 3.00
C SER A 102 -9.44 14.06 3.41
N GLY A 103 -9.87 12.87 3.79
CA GLY A 103 -11.24 12.56 4.22
C GLY A 103 -11.25 11.33 5.12
N ASP A 104 -12.46 10.85 5.47
CA ASP A 104 -12.59 9.65 6.30
C ASP A 104 -12.17 8.40 5.51
N ALA A 105 -11.34 7.58 6.16
CA ALA A 105 -11.00 6.28 5.61
C ALA A 105 -12.18 5.31 5.78
N ILE A 106 -12.51 4.58 4.73
CA ILE A 106 -13.50 3.50 4.78
C ILE A 106 -12.75 2.23 5.12
N SER A 107 -13.22 1.47 6.12
CA SER A 107 -12.57 0.25 6.59
C SER A 107 -13.39 -1.00 6.31
N ALA A 108 -12.70 -2.11 6.07
CA ALA A 108 -13.24 -3.46 6.06
C ALA A 108 -12.38 -4.36 6.95
N PRO A 109 -12.95 -5.39 7.61
CA PRO A 109 -12.14 -6.35 8.33
C PRO A 109 -11.10 -7.00 7.40
N ALA A 110 -9.91 -7.26 7.93
CA ALA A 110 -8.96 -8.17 7.29
C ALA A 110 -9.48 -9.62 7.32
N PRO A 111 -8.94 -10.54 6.54
CA PRO A 111 -9.32 -11.97 6.61
C PRO A 111 -9.15 -12.59 8.01
N ASP A 112 -8.16 -12.17 8.78
CA ASP A 112 -7.96 -12.56 10.20
C ASP A 112 -7.95 -11.30 11.09
N PRO A 113 -9.13 -10.74 11.44
CA PRO A 113 -9.22 -9.46 12.13
C PRO A 113 -8.73 -9.52 13.58
N GLU A 114 -8.57 -10.70 14.16
CA GLU A 114 -7.99 -10.85 15.50
C GLU A 114 -6.48 -10.60 15.52
N LYS A 115 -5.80 -10.85 14.41
CA LYS A 115 -4.35 -10.65 14.25
C LYS A 115 -4.01 -9.39 13.46
N ASP A 116 -4.83 -9.05 12.46
CA ASP A 116 -4.47 -8.12 11.41
C ASP A 116 -5.31 -6.85 11.46
N ILE A 117 -4.64 -5.70 11.27
CA ILE A 117 -5.35 -4.42 11.16
C ILE A 117 -6.27 -4.38 9.93
N PRO A 118 -7.36 -3.60 9.98
CA PRO A 118 -8.35 -3.55 8.90
C PRO A 118 -7.76 -3.15 7.54
N TRP A 119 -8.38 -3.63 6.48
CA TRP A 119 -8.21 -3.11 5.14
C TRP A 119 -8.89 -1.76 5.01
N LEU A 120 -8.32 -0.85 4.21
CA LEU A 120 -8.80 0.53 4.10
C LEU A 120 -8.88 0.98 2.64
N LEU A 121 -9.84 1.87 2.37
CA LEU A 121 -9.79 2.82 1.27
C LEU A 121 -9.64 4.22 1.87
N VAL A 122 -8.61 4.94 1.48
CA VAL A 122 -8.25 6.25 2.03
C VAL A 122 -8.23 7.30 0.91
N PRO A 123 -9.11 8.31 0.95
CA PRO A 123 -8.97 9.46 0.07
C PRO A 123 -7.75 10.29 0.51
N VAL A 124 -6.97 10.73 -0.46
CA VAL A 124 -5.76 11.53 -0.22
C VAL A 124 -5.72 12.77 -1.11
N LYS A 125 -4.88 13.72 -0.74
CA LYS A 125 -4.56 14.92 -1.52
C LYS A 125 -3.07 15.21 -1.44
N ALA A 126 -2.54 15.97 -2.41
CA ALA A 126 -1.18 16.47 -2.35
C ALA A 126 -0.95 17.26 -1.04
N ALA A 127 0.20 17.04 -0.43
CA ALA A 127 0.63 17.68 0.82
C ALA A 127 1.87 18.56 0.62
N THR A 128 2.46 18.55 -0.57
CA THR A 128 3.57 19.40 -0.99
C THR A 128 3.30 19.90 -2.42
N ASP A 129 4.01 20.95 -2.83
CA ASP A 129 4.01 21.44 -4.22
C ASP A 129 5.01 20.68 -5.10
N GLU A 130 5.73 19.69 -4.53
CA GLU A 130 6.67 18.85 -5.26
C GLU A 130 5.94 17.98 -6.27
N VAL A 131 6.33 18.10 -7.54
CA VAL A 131 5.79 17.28 -8.62
C VAL A 131 6.58 15.98 -8.68
N GLY A 132 5.89 14.87 -8.50
CA GLY A 132 6.51 13.55 -8.51
C GLY A 132 5.47 12.42 -8.62
N ILE A 133 5.89 11.21 -8.27
CA ILE A 133 5.10 10.00 -8.48
C ILE A 133 3.75 10.02 -7.75
N TYR A 134 3.63 10.77 -6.63
CA TYR A 134 2.39 10.87 -5.87
C TYR A 134 1.47 12.03 -6.30
N SER A 135 1.90 12.92 -7.21
CA SER A 135 1.15 14.14 -7.57
C SER A 135 -0.26 13.88 -8.12
N THR A 136 -0.49 12.72 -8.73
CA THR A 136 -1.78 12.33 -9.31
C THR A 136 -2.55 11.30 -8.48
N VAL A 137 -2.04 10.94 -7.30
CA VAL A 137 -2.70 9.98 -6.41
C VAL A 137 -3.86 10.64 -5.69
N VAL A 138 -5.04 10.02 -5.74
CA VAL A 138 -6.27 10.51 -5.10
C VAL A 138 -6.89 9.49 -4.14
N PHE A 139 -6.57 8.20 -4.28
CA PHE A 139 -6.96 7.15 -3.35
C PHE A 139 -5.80 6.21 -3.08
N ILE A 140 -5.75 5.70 -1.85
CA ILE A 140 -4.84 4.63 -1.44
C ILE A 140 -5.66 3.54 -0.80
N GLN A 141 -5.48 2.27 -1.24
CA GLN A 141 -5.98 1.11 -0.51
C GLN A 141 -4.85 0.50 0.32
N ARG A 142 -5.12 0.19 1.60
CA ARG A 142 -4.29 -0.68 2.42
C ARG A 142 -4.92 -2.05 2.44
N LEU A 143 -4.26 -3.05 1.85
CA LEU A 143 -4.74 -4.43 1.75
C LEU A 143 -3.66 -5.40 2.25
N GLN A 144 -4.02 -6.70 2.31
CA GLN A 144 -3.08 -7.79 2.64
C GLN A 144 -2.28 -7.49 3.92
N THR A 145 -2.98 -6.98 4.92
CA THR A 145 -2.39 -6.63 6.21
C THR A 145 -1.98 -7.89 6.98
N ALA A 146 -0.86 -7.79 7.71
CA ALA A 146 -0.41 -8.79 8.65
C ALA A 146 0.09 -8.10 9.93
N GLY A 147 -0.50 -8.41 11.07
CA GLY A 147 -0.19 -7.80 12.36
C GLY A 147 -0.75 -6.39 12.52
N GLY A 148 -0.14 -5.63 13.41
CA GLY A 148 -0.43 -4.21 13.65
C GLY A 148 -1.53 -3.91 14.66
N ASN A 149 -2.26 -4.89 15.18
CA ASN A 149 -3.28 -4.66 16.19
C ASN A 149 -2.67 -4.11 17.49
N ALA A 150 -3.47 -3.35 18.25
CA ALA A 150 -3.09 -2.90 19.57
C ALA A 150 -2.73 -4.09 20.49
N PRO A 151 -1.82 -3.92 21.47
CA PRO A 151 -1.53 -4.98 22.43
C PRO A 151 -2.80 -5.47 23.13
N ALA A 152 -2.95 -6.79 23.31
CA ALA A 152 -4.09 -7.38 24.00
C ALA A 152 -4.15 -6.99 25.49
N SER A 153 -2.98 -6.71 26.10
CA SER A 153 -2.92 -6.26 27.50
C SER A 153 -3.21 -4.77 27.61
N ALA A 154 -4.06 -4.39 28.59
CA ALA A 154 -4.33 -2.99 28.86
C ALA A 154 -3.05 -2.21 29.25
N PRO A 155 -2.92 -0.93 28.87
CA PRO A 155 -1.79 -0.11 29.26
C PRO A 155 -1.81 0.18 30.77
N LYS A 156 -0.61 0.34 31.36
CA LYS A 156 -0.47 0.57 32.81
C LYS A 156 -0.32 2.05 33.18
N ARG A 157 0.06 2.91 32.24
CA ARG A 157 0.36 4.33 32.50
C ARG A 157 -0.02 5.17 31.28
N VAL A 158 -0.68 6.32 31.55
CA VAL A 158 -1.00 7.32 30.52
C VAL A 158 0.27 7.75 29.80
N GLY A 159 0.18 7.93 28.50
CA GLY A 159 1.28 8.40 27.64
C GLY A 159 2.30 7.33 27.25
N THR A 160 2.21 6.10 27.80
CA THR A 160 3.03 4.99 27.30
C THR A 160 2.76 4.76 25.82
N LYS A 161 3.82 4.62 25.03
CA LYS A 161 3.72 4.30 23.58
C LYS A 161 4.27 2.91 23.32
N VAL A 162 3.71 2.24 22.32
CA VAL A 162 4.17 0.94 21.83
C VAL A 162 4.00 0.88 20.33
N GLY A 163 4.99 0.29 19.65
CA GLY A 163 4.91 -0.01 18.22
C GLY A 163 4.49 -1.46 18.02
N SER A 164 3.34 -1.70 17.39
CA SER A 164 2.90 -3.04 16.98
C SER A 164 3.35 -3.31 15.56
N PRO A 165 4.25 -4.28 15.31
CA PRO A 165 4.76 -4.57 13.98
C PRO A 165 3.64 -4.93 13.01
N TYR A 166 3.72 -4.41 11.77
CA TYR A 166 2.79 -4.77 10.71
C TYR A 166 3.46 -4.81 9.34
N ARG A 167 2.81 -5.52 8.42
CA ARG A 167 3.02 -5.46 6.99
C ARG A 167 1.70 -5.18 6.30
N ALA A 168 1.78 -4.58 5.12
CA ALA A 168 0.62 -4.33 4.27
C ALA A 168 1.08 -4.15 2.83
N VAL A 169 0.13 -4.16 1.88
CA VAL A 169 0.36 -3.65 0.53
C VAL A 169 -0.50 -2.41 0.34
N TYR A 170 0.13 -1.33 -0.05
CA TYR A 170 -0.55 -0.09 -0.43
C TYR A 170 -0.67 -0.02 -1.95
N TYR A 171 -1.90 0.15 -2.44
CA TYR A 171 -2.26 0.32 -3.84
C TYR A 171 -2.64 1.77 -4.06
N PHE A 172 -1.97 2.45 -4.99
CA PHE A 172 -2.11 3.87 -5.25
C PHE A 172 -2.89 4.11 -6.54
N TYR A 173 -3.94 4.91 -6.47
CA TYR A 173 -4.88 5.14 -7.57
C TYR A 173 -4.96 6.62 -7.93
N GLY A 174 -4.97 6.90 -9.23
CA GLY A 174 -5.23 8.21 -9.82
C GLY A 174 -6.45 8.17 -10.72
N ALA A 175 -6.78 9.33 -11.32
CA ALA A 175 -7.85 9.41 -12.33
C ALA A 175 -7.56 8.43 -13.48
N GLY A 176 -8.60 7.74 -13.93
CA GLY A 176 -8.59 7.00 -15.18
C GLY A 176 -8.56 7.97 -16.37
N SER A 177 -7.98 7.55 -17.46
CA SER A 177 -8.04 8.25 -18.75
C SER A 177 -9.36 7.96 -19.46
#